data_8bfdb45fe90b90e7ff0da3b1028aa1d2
#
_entry.id   8bfdb45fe90b90e7ff0da3b1028aa1d2
#
_cell.length_a   1.000
_cell.length_b   1.000
_cell.length_c   1.000
_cell.angle_alpha   90.00
_cell.angle_beta   90.00
_cell.angle_gamma   90.00
#
_symmetry.space_group_name_H-M   'P 1'
#
loop_
_entity.id
_entity.type
_entity.pdbx_description
1 polymer ?
#
loop_
_entity_poly.entity_id
_entity_poly.type
_entity_poly.pdbx_seq_one_letter_code
_entity_poly.pdbx_strand_id
1 'polypeptide(L)'
;MGLSRDYIWLFGACCVVILGAVAAMIPYLNTLPGYMYYLDVHTHQSTTDPVVEAIVSTLVQPTRKELSVASYRSFGIHPCRIEEDGEVQWNVLRQYVEQPSCVAIGEAGLDRLATCSMERQISLFDRQARLAEEVGKPLIIHCVRAWEELIACRKAIRPKQPWLIHGFRGKAPLAGQLLRQGFYLSLGYHFQPEAARLAWPERLFLETDEAAVSIQVVYGRVAEALSIDLQALCDQIQRNSVILRLKNTTFAADYPQ
;
A
#
# COMPACT_ATOMS: atom_id res chain seq x y z
N MET A 1 -28.80 -39.17 17.05
CA MET A 1 -29.41 -37.99 17.69
C MET A 1 -28.83 -36.75 17.00
N GLY A 2 -29.61 -36.15 16.11
CA GLY A 2 -29.19 -34.96 15.38
C GLY A 2 -29.41 -33.70 16.22
N LEU A 3 -28.41 -32.83 16.31
CA LEU A 3 -28.56 -31.51 16.88
C LEU A 3 -29.60 -30.73 16.08
N SER A 4 -30.57 -30.10 16.75
CA SER A 4 -31.66 -29.39 16.09
C SER A 4 -31.13 -28.19 15.30
N ARG A 5 -31.76 -27.82 14.19
CA ARG A 5 -31.42 -26.68 13.32
C ARG A 5 -31.30 -25.37 14.09
N ASP A 6 -31.97 -25.24 15.22
CA ASP A 6 -31.97 -24.03 16.06
C ASP A 6 -30.62 -23.76 16.75
N TYR A 7 -29.84 -24.80 17.06
CA TYR A 7 -28.48 -24.63 17.61
C TYR A 7 -27.48 -24.11 16.60
N ILE A 8 -27.65 -24.42 15.32
CA ILE A 8 -26.75 -23.92 14.24
C ILE A 8 -26.96 -22.43 14.04
N TRP A 9 -28.18 -21.91 14.15
CA TRP A 9 -28.47 -20.47 14.05
C TRP A 9 -27.97 -19.69 15.26
N LEU A 10 -28.07 -20.24 16.46
CA LEU A 10 -27.53 -19.59 17.67
C LEU A 10 -25.98 -19.48 17.63
N PHE A 11 -25.29 -20.54 17.17
CA PHE A 11 -23.83 -20.49 17.04
C PHE A 11 -23.37 -19.51 15.94
N GLY A 12 -24.05 -19.48 14.80
CA GLY A 12 -23.79 -18.54 13.72
C GLY A 12 -23.99 -17.08 14.15
N ALA A 13 -25.09 -16.79 14.84
CA ALA A 13 -25.40 -15.45 15.36
C ALA A 13 -24.38 -15.02 16.44
N CYS A 14 -23.98 -15.93 17.33
CA CYS A 14 -23.00 -15.62 18.37
C CYS A 14 -21.60 -15.32 17.78
N CYS A 15 -21.17 -16.07 16.75
CA CYS A 15 -19.90 -15.81 16.06
C CYS A 15 -19.90 -14.46 15.32
N VAL A 16 -21.01 -14.09 14.67
CA VAL A 16 -21.14 -12.80 13.98
C VAL A 16 -21.13 -11.62 14.97
N VAL A 17 -21.79 -11.78 16.13
CA VAL A 17 -21.79 -10.76 17.19
C VAL A 17 -20.40 -10.63 17.82
N ILE A 18 -19.70 -11.73 18.07
CA ILE A 18 -18.33 -11.71 18.63
C ILE A 18 -17.36 -11.10 17.62
N LEU A 19 -17.42 -11.47 16.36
CA LEU A 19 -16.57 -10.88 15.30
C LEU A 19 -16.88 -9.40 15.11
N GLY A 20 -18.14 -8.97 15.17
CA GLY A 20 -18.53 -7.57 15.12
C GLY A 20 -18.05 -6.77 16.35
N ALA A 21 -18.10 -7.36 17.55
CA ALA A 21 -17.61 -6.75 18.76
C ALA A 21 -16.08 -6.62 18.77
N VAL A 22 -15.36 -7.64 18.29
CA VAL A 22 -13.91 -7.60 18.15
C VAL A 22 -13.49 -6.53 17.11
N ALA A 23 -14.16 -6.48 15.94
CA ALA A 23 -13.91 -5.46 14.93
C ALA A 23 -14.18 -4.04 15.45
N ALA A 24 -15.21 -3.86 16.30
CA ALA A 24 -15.51 -2.56 16.93
C ALA A 24 -14.49 -2.20 18.04
N MET A 25 -13.78 -3.16 18.62
CA MET A 25 -12.76 -2.92 19.63
C MET A 25 -11.36 -2.65 19.06
N ILE A 26 -11.09 -3.02 17.81
CA ILE A 26 -9.78 -2.76 17.16
C ILE A 26 -9.34 -1.29 17.27
N PRO A 27 -10.20 -0.29 17.03
CA PRO A 27 -9.82 1.12 17.22
C PRO A 27 -9.40 1.46 18.65
N TYR A 28 -9.99 0.81 19.66
CA TYR A 28 -9.64 1.01 21.07
C TYR A 28 -8.36 0.26 21.48
N LEU A 29 -8.12 -0.90 20.90
CA LEU A 29 -6.89 -1.67 21.15
C LEU A 29 -5.64 -0.91 20.67
N ASN A 30 -5.75 -0.18 19.59
CA ASN A 30 -4.67 0.65 19.02
C ASN A 30 -4.30 1.86 19.91
N THR A 31 -5.12 2.22 20.90
CA THR A 31 -4.85 3.29 21.87
C THR A 31 -4.23 2.77 23.18
N LEU A 32 -4.13 1.45 23.36
CA LEU A 32 -3.54 0.86 24.55
C LEU A 32 -2.01 0.90 24.47
N PRO A 33 -1.31 1.39 25.53
CA PRO A 33 0.14 1.34 25.58
C PRO A 33 0.66 -0.09 25.40
N GLY A 34 1.59 -0.29 24.45
CA GLY A 34 2.21 -1.58 24.18
C GLY A 34 1.50 -2.47 23.14
N TYR A 35 0.43 -1.99 22.49
CA TYR A 35 -0.20 -2.71 21.39
C TYR A 35 0.50 -2.37 20.06
N MET A 36 1.15 -3.35 19.45
CA MET A 36 1.83 -3.18 18.16
C MET A 36 0.84 -3.40 17.02
N TYR A 37 0.74 -2.42 16.15
CA TYR A 37 -0.07 -2.45 14.94
C TYR A 37 0.81 -2.27 13.72
N TYR A 38 0.62 -3.10 12.72
CA TYR A 38 1.46 -3.15 11.53
C TYR A 38 0.69 -2.69 10.30
N LEU A 39 1.29 -1.84 9.51
CA LEU A 39 0.79 -1.44 8.19
C LEU A 39 1.65 -2.08 7.10
N ASP A 40 1.02 -2.86 6.23
CA ASP A 40 1.58 -3.39 5.00
C ASP A 40 1.06 -2.56 3.82
N VAL A 41 1.87 -1.62 3.32
CA VAL A 41 1.39 -0.65 2.32
C VAL A 41 1.26 -1.21 0.92
N HIS A 42 1.81 -2.40 0.67
CA HIS A 42 1.72 -3.07 -0.62
C HIS A 42 1.90 -4.58 -0.47
N THR A 43 0.85 -5.33 -0.77
CA THR A 43 0.87 -6.79 -0.77
C THR A 43 -0.08 -7.35 -1.83
N HIS A 44 0.19 -8.57 -2.29
CA HIS A 44 -0.71 -9.31 -3.18
C HIS A 44 -1.63 -10.28 -2.41
N GLN A 45 -1.51 -10.35 -1.10
CA GLN A 45 -2.25 -11.27 -0.23
C GLN A 45 -3.14 -10.50 0.74
N SER A 46 -4.35 -10.99 0.94
CA SER A 46 -5.20 -10.49 2.04
C SER A 46 -4.76 -11.10 3.36
N THR A 47 -4.89 -10.33 4.44
CA THR A 47 -4.62 -10.80 5.80
C THR A 47 -5.91 -10.89 6.61
N THR A 48 -5.94 -11.84 7.55
CA THR A 48 -6.95 -11.95 8.60
C THR A 48 -6.36 -11.64 9.98
N ASP A 49 -5.08 -11.27 10.04
CA ASP A 49 -4.41 -10.91 11.29
C ASP A 49 -4.97 -9.57 11.80
N PRO A 50 -5.61 -9.52 12.99
CA PRO A 50 -6.27 -8.32 13.50
C PRO A 50 -5.31 -7.17 13.83
N VAL A 51 -4.01 -7.44 13.93
CA VAL A 51 -2.99 -6.41 14.20
C VAL A 51 -2.31 -5.91 12.92
N VAL A 52 -2.73 -6.39 11.75
CA VAL A 52 -2.18 -6.00 10.44
C VAL A 52 -3.24 -5.33 9.59
N GLU A 53 -2.97 -4.12 9.16
CA GLU A 53 -3.68 -3.44 8.10
C GLU A 53 -2.89 -3.56 6.81
N ALA A 54 -3.55 -3.96 5.72
CA ALA A 54 -2.88 -4.18 4.45
C ALA A 54 -3.58 -3.46 3.30
N ILE A 55 -2.78 -2.85 2.40
CA ILE A 55 -3.25 -2.35 1.11
C ILE A 55 -2.97 -3.43 0.06
N VAL A 56 -4.03 -4.13 -0.35
CA VAL A 56 -3.92 -5.22 -1.32
C VAL A 56 -3.86 -4.67 -2.73
N SER A 57 -2.72 -4.88 -3.40
CA SER A 57 -2.54 -4.53 -4.81
C SER A 57 -3.48 -5.34 -5.70
N THR A 58 -4.21 -4.65 -6.55
CA THR A 58 -5.19 -5.25 -7.44
C THR A 58 -4.95 -4.77 -8.86
N LEU A 59 -4.36 -5.63 -9.65
CA LEU A 59 -4.14 -5.35 -11.07
C LEU A 59 -5.46 -5.27 -11.81
N VAL A 60 -5.64 -4.20 -12.55
CA VAL A 60 -6.83 -3.99 -13.36
C VAL A 60 -6.78 -4.90 -14.59
N GLN A 61 -7.74 -5.82 -14.65
CA GLN A 61 -7.93 -6.74 -15.76
C GLN A 61 -9.40 -6.71 -16.21
N PRO A 62 -9.68 -6.71 -17.52
CA PRO A 62 -11.06 -6.60 -18.04
C PRO A 62 -12.01 -7.70 -17.58
N THR A 63 -11.48 -8.89 -17.27
CA THR A 63 -12.25 -10.11 -16.97
C THR A 63 -12.38 -10.45 -15.48
N ARG A 64 -11.82 -9.66 -14.57
CA ARG A 64 -11.85 -9.99 -13.15
C ARG A 64 -13.21 -9.70 -12.53
N LYS A 65 -13.97 -10.76 -12.24
CA LYS A 65 -15.21 -10.72 -11.46
C LYS A 65 -14.90 -10.87 -9.97
N GLU A 66 -15.64 -10.11 -9.16
CA GLU A 66 -15.72 -10.16 -7.69
C GLU A 66 -14.40 -9.98 -6.92
N LEU A 67 -14.32 -8.86 -6.26
CA LEU A 67 -13.28 -8.59 -5.29
C LEU A 67 -13.77 -9.12 -3.93
N SER A 68 -12.98 -10.00 -3.31
CA SER A 68 -13.21 -10.34 -1.91
C SER A 68 -13.27 -9.09 -1.04
N VAL A 69 -13.98 -9.13 0.07
CA VAL A 69 -14.09 -8.02 1.02
C VAL A 69 -12.72 -7.80 1.68
N ALA A 70 -11.78 -7.21 0.96
CA ALA A 70 -10.54 -6.71 1.54
C ALA A 70 -10.76 -5.28 2.00
N SER A 71 -10.16 -4.90 3.12
CA SER A 71 -10.35 -3.61 3.76
C SER A 71 -9.87 -2.47 2.87
N TYR A 72 -8.63 -2.53 2.39
CA TYR A 72 -8.02 -1.50 1.54
C TYR A 72 -7.38 -2.10 0.30
N ARG A 73 -7.49 -1.36 -0.81
CA ARG A 73 -6.94 -1.78 -2.11
C ARG A 73 -6.27 -0.63 -2.81
N SER A 74 -5.22 -0.95 -3.55
CA SER A 74 -4.76 -0.13 -4.66
C SER A 74 -5.21 -0.75 -5.98
N PHE A 75 -5.58 0.09 -6.95
CA PHE A 75 -5.94 -0.31 -8.31
C PHE A 75 -5.06 0.41 -9.31
N GLY A 76 -4.44 -0.35 -10.22
CA GLY A 76 -3.57 0.22 -11.23
C GLY A 76 -3.32 -0.70 -12.42
N ILE A 77 -2.71 -0.13 -13.45
CA ILE A 77 -2.26 -0.82 -14.65
C ILE A 77 -0.75 -0.92 -14.57
N HIS A 78 -0.28 -2.12 -14.25
CA HIS A 78 1.14 -2.41 -14.09
C HIS A 78 1.87 -2.38 -15.45
N PRO A 79 3.09 -1.83 -15.56
CA PRO A 79 3.81 -1.71 -16.83
C PRO A 79 4.05 -3.03 -17.56
N CYS A 80 4.23 -4.15 -16.83
CA CYS A 80 4.37 -5.48 -17.42
C CYS A 80 3.03 -6.13 -17.82
N ARG A 81 1.90 -5.49 -17.58
CA ARG A 81 0.54 -6.01 -17.82
C ARG A 81 -0.31 -5.10 -18.69
N ILE A 82 0.32 -4.19 -19.42
CA ILE A 82 -0.37 -3.33 -20.38
C ILE A 82 -0.80 -4.20 -21.56
N GLU A 83 -2.11 -4.30 -21.77
CA GLU A 83 -2.73 -5.03 -22.87
C GLU A 83 -3.00 -4.06 -24.01
N GLU A 84 -2.65 -4.43 -25.24
CA GLU A 84 -2.81 -3.59 -26.43
C GLU A 84 -2.34 -2.14 -26.21
N ASP A 85 -3.28 -1.17 -26.22
CA ASP A 85 -3.02 0.24 -25.94
C ASP A 85 -3.35 0.66 -24.50
N GLY A 86 -3.89 -0.26 -23.68
CA GLY A 86 -4.29 -0.02 -22.29
C GLY A 86 -5.65 0.67 -22.12
N GLU A 87 -6.38 0.95 -23.21
CA GLU A 87 -7.64 1.72 -23.13
C GLU A 87 -8.76 0.96 -22.42
N VAL A 88 -8.87 -0.35 -22.64
CA VAL A 88 -9.85 -1.17 -21.94
C VAL A 88 -9.55 -1.19 -20.43
N GLN A 89 -8.28 -1.40 -20.08
CA GLN A 89 -7.84 -1.38 -18.69
C GLN A 89 -8.04 0.00 -18.05
N TRP A 90 -7.80 1.08 -18.79
CA TRP A 90 -8.04 2.45 -18.33
C TRP A 90 -9.51 2.69 -17.98
N ASN A 91 -10.42 2.26 -18.81
CA ASN A 91 -11.86 2.42 -18.58
C ASN A 91 -12.32 1.62 -17.35
N VAL A 92 -11.75 0.44 -17.13
CA VAL A 92 -12.00 -0.39 -15.94
C VAL A 92 -11.40 0.25 -14.69
N LEU A 93 -10.17 0.78 -14.76
CA LEU A 93 -9.53 1.49 -13.65
C LEU A 93 -10.41 2.66 -13.16
N ARG A 94 -10.93 3.47 -14.05
CA ARG A 94 -11.82 4.59 -13.71
C ARG A 94 -13.07 4.16 -12.93
N GLN A 95 -13.57 2.96 -13.13
CA GLN A 95 -14.69 2.41 -12.36
C GLN A 95 -14.25 1.94 -10.96
N TYR A 96 -13.05 1.34 -10.85
CA TYR A 96 -12.54 0.85 -9.58
C TYR A 96 -12.13 1.96 -8.62
N VAL A 97 -11.67 3.10 -9.10
CA VAL A 97 -11.23 4.21 -8.24
C VAL A 97 -12.35 4.83 -7.42
N GLU A 98 -13.61 4.66 -7.86
CA GLU A 98 -14.80 5.12 -7.14
C GLU A 98 -15.21 4.18 -5.97
N GLN A 99 -14.63 2.99 -5.89
CA GLN A 99 -14.97 2.04 -4.84
C GLN A 99 -14.48 2.51 -3.47
N PRO A 100 -15.27 2.33 -2.40
CA PRO A 100 -14.88 2.72 -1.04
C PRO A 100 -13.60 2.03 -0.53
N SER A 101 -13.29 0.83 -1.06
CA SER A 101 -12.06 0.08 -0.75
C SER A 101 -10.82 0.62 -1.46
N CYS A 102 -10.97 1.45 -2.50
CA CYS A 102 -9.86 2.06 -3.20
C CYS A 102 -9.24 3.17 -2.37
N VAL A 103 -8.04 2.95 -1.84
CA VAL A 103 -7.30 3.94 -1.04
C VAL A 103 -6.09 4.51 -1.76
N ALA A 104 -5.63 3.87 -2.85
CA ALA A 104 -4.50 4.32 -3.63
C ALA A 104 -4.68 3.97 -5.11
N ILE A 105 -4.05 4.73 -6.01
CA ILE A 105 -3.84 4.33 -7.39
C ILE A 105 -2.52 3.55 -7.44
N GLY A 106 -2.53 2.41 -8.10
CA GLY A 106 -1.35 1.54 -8.22
C GLY A 106 -1.77 0.05 -8.12
N GLU A 107 -0.90 -0.80 -8.50
CA GLU A 107 0.49 -0.62 -8.88
C GLU A 107 0.58 -0.03 -10.30
N ALA A 108 1.19 1.13 -10.43
CA ALA A 108 1.41 1.82 -11.70
C ALA A 108 2.90 2.18 -11.82
N GLY A 109 3.46 2.27 -13.01
CA GLY A 109 4.88 2.60 -13.06
C GLY A 109 5.59 2.36 -14.37
N LEU A 110 6.92 2.21 -14.26
CA LEU A 110 7.84 2.09 -15.38
C LEU A 110 8.82 0.93 -15.15
N ASP A 111 8.95 0.06 -16.16
CA ASP A 111 9.84 -1.09 -16.09
C ASP A 111 10.57 -1.27 -17.42
N ARG A 112 11.91 -1.11 -17.40
CA ARG A 112 12.75 -1.33 -18.61
C ARG A 112 12.84 -2.80 -19.04
N LEU A 113 12.39 -3.72 -18.19
CA LEU A 113 12.36 -5.14 -18.50
C LEU A 113 11.00 -5.59 -19.06
N ALA A 114 9.99 -4.72 -19.01
CA ALA A 114 8.70 -5.00 -19.62
C ALA A 114 8.77 -5.03 -21.15
N THR A 115 7.91 -5.81 -21.77
CA THR A 115 7.81 -5.92 -23.24
C THR A 115 7.17 -4.70 -23.89
N CYS A 116 6.36 -3.96 -23.15
CA CYS A 116 5.73 -2.73 -23.60
C CYS A 116 6.77 -1.60 -23.74
N SER A 117 6.67 -0.79 -24.81
CA SER A 117 7.62 0.31 -25.04
C SER A 117 7.57 1.35 -23.91
N MET A 118 8.70 2.00 -23.64
CA MET A 118 8.81 3.01 -22.58
C MET A 118 7.87 4.21 -22.82
N GLU A 119 7.68 4.62 -24.10
CA GLU A 119 6.77 5.71 -24.44
C GLU A 119 5.33 5.39 -24.04
N ARG A 120 4.89 4.14 -24.28
CA ARG A 120 3.55 3.70 -23.89
C ARG A 120 3.41 3.60 -22.38
N GLN A 121 4.42 3.06 -21.70
CA GLN A 121 4.44 3.01 -20.24
C GLN A 121 4.34 4.42 -19.65
N ILE A 122 5.14 5.39 -20.13
CA ILE A 122 5.13 6.79 -19.67
C ILE A 122 3.76 7.41 -19.90
N SER A 123 3.16 7.21 -21.10
CA SER A 123 1.83 7.74 -21.41
C SER A 123 0.77 7.24 -20.45
N LEU A 124 0.76 5.93 -20.16
CA LEU A 124 -0.23 5.34 -19.25
C LEU A 124 0.06 5.66 -17.79
N PHE A 125 1.33 5.76 -17.40
CA PHE A 125 1.74 6.21 -16.08
C PHE A 125 1.32 7.66 -15.81
N ASP A 126 1.53 8.59 -16.77
CA ASP A 126 1.08 9.98 -16.65
C ASP A 126 -0.43 10.08 -16.43
N ARG A 127 -1.22 9.30 -17.17
CA ARG A 127 -2.67 9.23 -16.99
C ARG A 127 -3.06 8.75 -15.59
N GLN A 128 -2.44 7.69 -15.09
CA GLN A 128 -2.70 7.16 -13.75
C GLN A 128 -2.27 8.14 -12.65
N ALA A 129 -1.14 8.79 -12.82
CA ALA A 129 -0.65 9.79 -11.87
C ALA A 129 -1.57 11.02 -11.81
N ARG A 130 -2.10 11.49 -12.96
CA ARG A 130 -3.11 12.57 -12.98
C ARG A 130 -4.44 12.13 -12.39
N LEU A 131 -4.85 10.88 -12.60
CA LEU A 131 -6.04 10.32 -11.94
C LEU A 131 -5.86 10.30 -10.41
N ALA A 132 -4.68 9.95 -9.90
CA ALA A 132 -4.38 10.00 -8.48
C ALA A 132 -4.57 11.42 -7.90
N GLU A 133 -4.12 12.46 -8.64
CA GLU A 133 -4.34 13.86 -8.27
C GLU A 133 -5.85 14.24 -8.33
N GLU A 134 -6.56 13.83 -9.39
CA GLU A 134 -8.00 14.10 -9.57
C GLU A 134 -8.83 13.53 -8.42
N VAL A 135 -8.57 12.27 -8.04
CA VAL A 135 -9.33 11.59 -6.97
C VAL A 135 -8.76 11.80 -5.57
N GLY A 136 -7.66 12.54 -5.44
CA GLY A 136 -7.03 12.88 -4.17
C GLY A 136 -6.42 11.67 -3.43
N LYS A 137 -5.92 10.67 -4.16
CA LYS A 137 -5.37 9.43 -3.60
C LYS A 137 -3.85 9.34 -3.83
N PRO A 138 -3.09 8.67 -2.94
CA PRO A 138 -1.67 8.41 -3.16
C PRO A 138 -1.44 7.51 -4.37
N LEU A 139 -0.23 7.57 -4.94
CA LEU A 139 0.22 6.74 -6.05
C LEU A 139 1.26 5.73 -5.55
N ILE A 140 0.98 4.42 -5.68
CA ILE A 140 1.92 3.32 -5.41
C ILE A 140 2.61 2.95 -6.72
N ILE A 141 3.95 3.03 -6.72
CA ILE A 141 4.75 3.07 -7.93
C ILE A 141 5.68 1.88 -8.03
N HIS A 142 5.57 1.14 -9.10
CA HIS A 142 6.55 0.18 -9.59
C HIS A 142 7.64 0.90 -10.40
N CYS A 143 8.91 0.66 -10.08
CA CYS A 143 9.99 1.21 -10.90
C CYS A 143 11.18 0.27 -10.99
N VAL A 144 11.44 -0.24 -12.19
CA VAL A 144 12.60 -1.08 -12.49
C VAL A 144 13.47 -0.42 -13.56
N ARG A 145 14.67 0.03 -13.15
CA ARG A 145 15.70 0.62 -14.04
C ARG A 145 15.25 1.83 -14.88
N ALA A 146 14.13 2.49 -14.50
CA ALA A 146 13.54 3.63 -15.21
C ALA A 146 13.47 4.90 -14.31
N TRP A 147 14.50 5.10 -13.47
CA TRP A 147 14.52 6.13 -12.45
C TRP A 147 14.53 7.55 -13.01
N GLU A 148 15.24 7.76 -14.12
CA GLU A 148 15.34 9.07 -14.77
C GLU A 148 13.99 9.48 -15.35
N GLU A 149 13.31 8.56 -16.02
CA GLU A 149 11.98 8.75 -16.58
C GLU A 149 10.96 9.02 -15.47
N LEU A 150 11.02 8.24 -14.38
CA LEU A 150 10.12 8.43 -13.23
C LEU A 150 10.30 9.82 -12.60
N ILE A 151 11.54 10.26 -12.42
CA ILE A 151 11.85 11.61 -11.89
C ILE A 151 11.39 12.68 -12.87
N ALA A 152 11.55 12.47 -14.19
CA ALA A 152 11.06 13.40 -15.21
C ALA A 152 9.52 13.53 -15.17
N CYS A 153 8.80 12.42 -15.08
CA CYS A 153 7.34 12.41 -14.91
C CYS A 153 6.92 13.19 -13.66
N ARG A 154 7.58 12.95 -12.51
CA ARG A 154 7.26 13.68 -11.28
C ARG A 154 7.48 15.20 -11.42
N LYS A 155 8.57 15.60 -12.06
CA LYS A 155 8.86 17.03 -12.31
C LYS A 155 7.84 17.69 -13.24
N ALA A 156 7.36 16.95 -14.23
CA ALA A 156 6.34 17.44 -15.17
C ALA A 156 4.96 17.55 -14.52
N ILE A 157 4.55 16.55 -13.74
CA ILE A 157 3.23 16.50 -13.09
C ILE A 157 3.16 17.41 -11.86
N ARG A 158 4.26 17.53 -11.07
CA ARG A 158 4.33 18.28 -9.81
C ARG A 158 3.22 17.85 -8.83
N PRO A 159 3.16 16.57 -8.44
CA PRO A 159 2.04 16.03 -7.70
C PRO A 159 1.91 16.66 -6.31
N LYS A 160 0.66 16.83 -5.88
CA LYS A 160 0.28 17.18 -4.50
C LYS A 160 0.04 15.91 -3.68
N GLN A 161 -0.40 14.83 -4.33
CA GLN A 161 -0.62 13.55 -3.67
C GLN A 161 0.72 12.82 -3.45
N PRO A 162 0.82 11.99 -2.39
CA PRO A 162 2.03 11.22 -2.11
C PRO A 162 2.35 10.23 -3.23
N TRP A 163 3.62 10.17 -3.63
CA TRP A 163 4.16 9.17 -4.53
C TRP A 163 5.05 8.20 -3.75
N LEU A 164 4.61 6.96 -3.61
CA LEU A 164 5.25 5.90 -2.85
C LEU A 164 5.87 4.87 -3.82
N ILE A 165 7.18 4.76 -3.83
CA ILE A 165 7.88 3.72 -4.58
C ILE A 165 7.85 2.45 -3.73
N HIS A 166 7.16 1.42 -4.23
CA HIS A 166 7.13 0.11 -3.59
C HIS A 166 8.35 -0.74 -3.94
N GLY A 167 8.62 -1.79 -3.19
CA GLY A 167 9.68 -2.76 -3.46
C GLY A 167 11.08 -2.18 -3.57
N PHE A 168 11.37 -1.05 -2.92
CA PHE A 168 12.64 -0.35 -3.13
C PHE A 168 13.83 -1.15 -2.59
N ARG A 169 14.77 -1.49 -3.48
CA ARG A 169 16.01 -2.24 -3.17
C ARG A 169 17.28 -1.48 -3.59
N GLY A 170 17.11 -0.21 -3.96
CA GLY A 170 18.23 0.63 -4.42
C GLY A 170 19.20 0.99 -3.30
N LYS A 171 20.44 1.32 -3.68
CA LYS A 171 21.50 1.76 -2.76
C LYS A 171 21.26 3.22 -2.29
N ALA A 172 21.97 3.63 -1.23
CA ALA A 172 21.86 4.94 -0.61
C ALA A 172 21.92 6.15 -1.57
N PRO A 173 22.77 6.22 -2.59
CA PRO A 173 22.78 7.35 -3.51
C PRO A 173 21.46 7.54 -4.25
N LEU A 174 20.86 6.45 -4.74
CA LEU A 174 19.56 6.47 -5.41
C LEU A 174 18.44 6.81 -4.42
N ALA A 175 18.44 6.18 -3.23
CA ALA A 175 17.47 6.52 -2.18
C ALA A 175 17.48 8.01 -1.86
N GLY A 176 18.68 8.60 -1.61
CA GLY A 176 18.83 10.01 -1.34
C GLY A 176 18.36 10.90 -2.50
N GLN A 177 18.60 10.50 -3.76
CA GLN A 177 18.11 11.23 -4.92
C GLN A 177 16.58 11.25 -4.96
N LEU A 178 15.92 10.11 -4.79
CA LEU A 178 14.47 9.99 -4.83
C LEU A 178 13.80 10.74 -3.68
N LEU A 179 14.34 10.62 -2.45
CA LEU A 179 13.85 11.34 -1.29
C LEU A 179 13.90 12.87 -1.48
N ARG A 180 15.00 13.39 -2.05
CA ARG A 180 15.11 14.83 -2.39
C ARG A 180 14.11 15.27 -3.45
N GLN A 181 13.67 14.37 -4.31
CA GLN A 181 12.58 14.64 -5.27
C GLN A 181 11.19 14.53 -4.63
N GLY A 182 11.08 14.18 -3.35
CA GLY A 182 9.83 14.11 -2.59
C GLY A 182 9.09 12.79 -2.69
N PHE A 183 9.74 11.71 -3.11
CA PHE A 183 9.18 10.37 -3.04
C PHE A 183 9.18 9.84 -1.60
N TYR A 184 8.27 8.92 -1.32
CA TYR A 184 8.31 7.99 -0.19
C TYR A 184 8.87 6.66 -0.67
N LEU A 185 9.52 5.91 0.22
CA LEU A 185 10.06 4.59 -0.09
C LEU A 185 9.38 3.53 0.77
N SER A 186 8.89 2.47 0.15
CA SER A 186 8.44 1.27 0.83
C SER A 186 9.48 0.17 0.69
N LEU A 187 9.83 -0.45 1.82
CA LEU A 187 10.89 -1.43 1.93
C LEU A 187 10.28 -2.80 2.28
N GLY A 188 10.59 -3.79 1.42
CA GLY A 188 10.24 -5.18 1.66
C GLY A 188 11.39 -5.96 2.32
N TYR A 189 11.25 -7.28 2.37
CA TYR A 189 12.21 -8.18 3.03
C TYR A 189 13.67 -8.03 2.57
N HIS A 190 13.91 -7.66 1.31
CA HIS A 190 15.25 -7.53 0.69
C HIS A 190 15.70 -6.07 0.56
N PHE A 191 15.56 -5.29 1.60
CA PHE A 191 15.95 -3.87 1.58
C PHE A 191 17.45 -3.64 1.81
N GLN A 192 17.92 -2.41 1.55
CA GLN A 192 19.26 -1.94 1.86
C GLN A 192 19.24 -1.11 3.14
N PRO A 193 20.02 -1.47 4.21
CA PRO A 193 19.98 -0.77 5.50
C PRO A 193 20.21 0.74 5.41
N GLU A 194 21.13 1.16 4.53
CA GLU A 194 21.43 2.58 4.32
C GLU A 194 20.24 3.34 3.71
N ALA A 195 19.46 2.69 2.84
CA ALA A 195 18.24 3.29 2.29
C ALA A 195 17.18 3.47 3.37
N ALA A 196 17.05 2.48 4.29
CA ALA A 196 16.15 2.59 5.44
C ALA A 196 16.53 3.79 6.32
N ARG A 197 17.83 3.96 6.65
CA ARG A 197 18.31 5.10 7.46
C ARG A 197 18.02 6.45 6.79
N LEU A 198 18.13 6.54 5.47
CA LEU A 198 17.84 7.78 4.74
C LEU A 198 16.34 8.10 4.66
N ALA A 199 15.49 7.09 4.58
CA ALA A 199 14.04 7.26 4.51
C ALA A 199 13.40 7.51 5.90
N TRP A 200 14.04 7.02 6.96
CA TRP A 200 13.63 7.23 8.35
C TRP A 200 13.80 8.68 8.77
N PRO A 201 12.87 9.24 9.57
CA PRO A 201 11.61 8.64 10.04
C PRO A 201 10.42 8.89 9.11
N GLU A 202 10.39 9.93 8.32
CA GLU A 202 9.18 10.54 7.74
C GLU A 202 8.81 10.02 6.35
N ARG A 203 9.76 9.37 5.66
CA ARG A 203 9.59 8.96 4.26
C ARG A 203 9.62 7.45 4.06
N LEU A 204 9.56 6.70 5.19
CA LEU A 204 9.65 5.25 5.22
C LEU A 204 8.26 4.62 5.34
N PHE A 205 8.03 3.59 4.52
CA PHE A 205 6.96 2.60 4.65
C PHE A 205 7.52 1.18 4.52
N LEU A 206 6.73 0.19 4.90
CA LEU A 206 7.11 -1.21 4.87
C LEU A 206 6.02 -2.04 4.18
N GLU A 207 6.45 -3.15 3.56
CA GLU A 207 5.59 -4.00 2.76
C GLU A 207 6.06 -5.46 2.73
N THR A 208 5.16 -6.35 2.33
CA THR A 208 5.53 -7.74 2.01
C THR A 208 5.65 -7.99 0.51
N ASP A 209 4.90 -7.27 -0.33
CA ASP A 209 4.80 -7.52 -1.77
C ASP A 209 4.38 -8.98 -2.06
N GLU A 210 5.21 -9.75 -2.77
CA GLU A 210 5.04 -11.19 -3.03
C GLU A 210 5.83 -12.09 -2.07
N ALA A 211 6.53 -11.51 -1.08
CA ALA A 211 7.39 -12.29 -0.17
C ALA A 211 6.56 -13.22 0.72
N ALA A 212 7.01 -14.48 0.85
CA ALA A 212 6.38 -15.48 1.73
C ALA A 212 6.83 -15.29 3.20
N VAL A 213 6.75 -14.04 3.70
CA VAL A 213 7.05 -13.67 5.10
C VAL A 213 5.94 -12.79 5.64
N SER A 214 5.75 -12.78 6.96
CA SER A 214 4.82 -11.84 7.57
C SER A 214 5.41 -10.43 7.62
N ILE A 215 4.54 -9.43 7.66
CA ILE A 215 4.97 -8.02 7.75
C ILE A 215 5.73 -7.75 9.05
N GLN A 216 5.41 -8.45 10.15
CA GLN A 216 6.11 -8.36 11.42
C GLN A 216 7.61 -8.70 11.28
N VAL A 217 7.94 -9.67 10.43
CA VAL A 217 9.34 -10.04 10.13
C VAL A 217 10.06 -8.88 9.43
N VAL A 218 9.40 -8.21 8.49
CA VAL A 218 9.96 -7.03 7.80
C VAL A 218 10.22 -5.90 8.80
N TYR A 219 9.24 -5.60 9.65
CA TYR A 219 9.37 -4.59 10.71
C TYR A 219 10.54 -4.90 11.66
N GLY A 220 10.64 -6.14 12.17
CA GLY A 220 11.73 -6.55 13.05
C GLY A 220 13.11 -6.32 12.43
N ARG A 221 13.29 -6.72 11.17
CA ARG A 221 14.55 -6.51 10.44
C ARG A 221 14.88 -5.05 10.21
N VAL A 222 13.88 -4.22 9.92
CA VAL A 222 14.10 -2.78 9.73
C VAL A 222 14.40 -2.09 11.05
N ALA A 223 13.72 -2.43 12.16
CA ALA A 223 14.01 -1.92 13.49
C ALA A 223 15.46 -2.25 13.90
N GLU A 224 15.90 -3.48 13.69
CA GLU A 224 17.29 -3.90 13.92
C GLU A 224 18.29 -3.06 13.07
N ALA A 225 18.03 -2.90 11.77
CA ALA A 225 18.90 -2.14 10.87
C ALA A 225 18.99 -0.65 11.22
N LEU A 226 17.90 -0.09 11.79
CA LEU A 226 17.84 1.29 12.28
C LEU A 226 18.38 1.43 13.71
N SER A 227 18.60 0.32 14.43
CA SER A 227 18.96 0.28 15.85
C SER A 227 17.95 1.03 16.73
N ILE A 228 16.66 0.81 16.48
CA ILE A 228 15.54 1.41 17.23
C ILE A 228 14.63 0.33 17.79
N ASP A 229 13.82 0.71 18.76
CA ASP A 229 12.77 -0.14 19.32
C ASP A 229 11.67 -0.43 18.27
N LEU A 230 11.14 -1.65 18.26
CA LEU A 230 10.11 -2.08 17.34
C LEU A 230 8.82 -1.26 17.49
N GLN A 231 8.42 -0.93 18.73
CA GLN A 231 7.25 -0.10 18.99
C GLN A 231 7.44 1.30 18.40
N ALA A 232 8.64 1.90 18.56
CA ALA A 232 8.96 3.21 17.98
C ALA A 232 8.85 3.20 16.45
N LEU A 233 9.24 2.09 15.79
CA LEU A 233 9.05 1.93 14.35
C LEU A 233 7.57 1.84 13.99
N CYS A 234 6.80 1.00 14.70
CA CYS A 234 5.36 0.88 14.48
C CYS A 234 4.65 2.22 14.61
N ASP A 235 4.93 2.95 15.68
CA ASP A 235 4.33 4.27 15.95
C ASP A 235 4.68 5.29 14.84
N GLN A 236 5.92 5.26 14.34
CA GLN A 236 6.31 6.18 13.27
C GLN A 236 5.66 5.83 11.93
N ILE A 237 5.58 4.54 11.57
CA ILE A 237 4.88 4.14 10.35
C ILE A 237 3.39 4.49 10.43
N GLN A 238 2.77 4.37 11.62
CA GLN A 238 1.40 4.84 11.84
C GLN A 238 1.28 6.36 11.62
N ARG A 239 2.19 7.17 12.16
CA ARG A 239 2.23 8.61 11.88
C ARG A 239 2.38 8.89 10.38
N ASN A 240 3.26 8.16 9.71
CA ASN A 240 3.45 8.32 8.27
C ASN A 240 2.18 7.95 7.47
N SER A 241 1.38 7.00 7.96
CA SER A 241 0.17 6.52 7.26
C SER A 241 -0.94 7.56 7.11
N VAL A 242 -0.90 8.65 7.87
CA VAL A 242 -1.86 9.77 7.74
C VAL A 242 -1.91 10.31 6.32
N ILE A 243 -0.79 10.33 5.60
CA ILE A 243 -0.75 10.77 4.19
C ILE A 243 -1.53 9.84 3.26
N LEU A 244 -1.74 8.58 3.64
CA LEU A 244 -2.51 7.60 2.87
C LEU A 244 -4.03 7.75 3.07
N ARG A 245 -4.45 8.57 4.03
CA ARG A 245 -5.87 8.85 4.36
C ARG A 245 -6.70 7.58 4.60
N LEU A 246 -6.12 6.59 5.25
CA LEU A 246 -6.82 5.35 5.62
C LEU A 246 -7.87 5.68 6.68
N LYS A 247 -9.12 5.23 6.47
CA LYS A 247 -10.28 5.62 7.31
C LYS A 247 -10.20 5.16 8.76
N ASN A 248 -9.37 4.17 9.08
CA ASN A 248 -9.27 3.57 10.42
C ASN A 248 -8.00 3.98 11.18
N THR A 249 -7.19 4.93 10.67
CA THR A 249 -6.06 5.43 11.43
C THR A 249 -6.57 6.27 12.58
N THR A 250 -6.54 5.71 13.78
CA THR A 250 -6.99 6.30 15.06
C THR A 250 -6.26 7.61 15.41
N PHE A 251 -5.20 7.96 14.69
CA PHE A 251 -4.41 9.19 14.89
C PHE A 251 -4.95 10.44 14.17
N ALA A 252 -6.04 10.32 13.40
CA ALA A 252 -6.60 11.48 12.70
C ALA A 252 -7.31 12.47 13.63
N ALA A 253 -7.49 12.16 14.92
CA ALA A 253 -8.24 12.98 15.86
C ALA A 253 -7.42 14.06 16.59
N ASP A 254 -6.08 13.96 16.62
CA ASP A 254 -5.25 14.80 17.50
C ASP A 254 -4.31 15.79 16.80
N TYR A 255 -4.40 15.96 15.48
CA TYR A 255 -3.63 17.01 14.79
C TYR A 255 -4.55 18.15 14.32
N PRO A 256 -4.41 19.38 14.86
CA PRO A 256 -5.06 20.56 14.29
C PRO A 256 -4.48 20.87 12.91
N GLN A 257 -5.38 21.19 11.97
CA GLN A 257 -5.06 21.60 10.60
C GLN A 257 -4.31 22.94 10.59
#